data_ddac6ec4e7b6b9ba4942133f25c790d4
#
_entry.id   ddac6ec4e7b6b9ba4942133f25c790d4
#
_cell.length_a   1.000
_cell.length_b   1.000
_cell.length_c   1.000
_cell.angle_alpha   90.00
_cell.angle_beta   90.00
_cell.angle_gamma   90.00
#
_symmetry.space_group_name_H-M   'P 1'
#
loop_
_entity.id
_entity.type
_entity.pdbx_description
1 polymer ?
#
loop_
_entity_poly.entity_id
_entity_poly.type
_entity_poly.pdbx_seq_one_letter_code
_entity_poly.pdbx_strand_id
1 'polypeptide(L)'
;MRKLYAISALVGALLLASAASTAGAAPLVDRFHDSFSETFPDNVCGIDGTTTNKIVANGQEFADGTFKLQLNRKTLFTSAATGKSVLIFFAAQQVNAAPIDNGDGTVTFVTTFKGLPEMIKLPNGRVLSRDVGFIGFNDTFDATTGDFLGETISPENGPHPDADSGFTLFCDVIVPALS
;
A
#
# COMPACT_ATOMS: atom_id res chain seq x y z
N MET A 1 -5.71 76.66 -35.16
CA MET A 1 -4.48 76.06 -34.52
C MET A 1 -4.93 74.97 -33.59
N ARG A 2 -4.93 73.74 -34.04
CA ARG A 2 -5.27 72.54 -33.22
C ARG A 2 -4.05 71.70 -33.16
N LYS A 3 -3.52 71.53 -31.96
CA LYS A 3 -2.41 70.61 -31.61
C LYS A 3 -2.97 69.23 -31.44
N LEU A 4 -2.58 68.29 -32.31
CA LEU A 4 -2.84 66.86 -32.16
C LEU A 4 -1.79 66.24 -31.21
N TYR A 5 -2.23 65.71 -30.10
CA TYR A 5 -1.41 64.88 -29.21
C TYR A 5 -1.51 63.43 -29.67
N ALA A 6 -0.39 62.89 -30.19
CA ALA A 6 -0.26 61.48 -30.45
C ALA A 6 0.00 60.75 -29.12
N ILE A 7 -0.93 59.91 -28.70
CA ILE A 7 -0.77 59.03 -27.57
C ILE A 7 -0.18 57.70 -28.10
N SER A 8 1.10 57.47 -27.87
CA SER A 8 1.74 56.19 -28.13
C SER A 8 1.33 55.20 -27.06
N ALA A 9 0.44 54.28 -27.38
CA ALA A 9 0.11 53.17 -26.53
C ALA A 9 1.22 52.12 -26.60
N LEU A 10 2.01 52.04 -25.55
CA LEU A 10 3.00 50.98 -25.36
C LEU A 10 2.26 49.72 -24.89
N VAL A 11 2.00 48.79 -25.80
CA VAL A 11 1.46 47.46 -25.46
C VAL A 11 2.61 46.62 -24.95
N GLY A 12 2.75 46.60 -23.63
CA GLY A 12 3.63 45.66 -22.94
C GLY A 12 3.06 44.24 -23.03
N ALA A 13 3.60 43.44 -23.95
CA ALA A 13 3.33 42.01 -23.99
C ALA A 13 3.98 41.37 -22.78
N LEU A 14 3.18 41.13 -21.72
CA LEU A 14 3.58 40.29 -20.58
C LEU A 14 3.62 38.85 -21.08
N LEU A 15 4.79 38.39 -21.49
CA LEU A 15 5.07 36.95 -21.68
C LEU A 15 4.99 36.29 -20.30
N LEU A 16 3.83 35.79 -19.96
CA LEU A 16 3.65 34.76 -18.92
C LEU A 16 4.37 33.51 -19.43
N ALA A 17 5.65 33.39 -19.10
CA ALA A 17 6.36 32.13 -19.13
C ALA A 17 5.67 31.22 -18.09
N SER A 18 4.65 30.48 -18.53
CA SER A 18 4.20 29.30 -17.80
C SER A 18 5.38 28.35 -17.76
N ALA A 19 6.13 28.38 -16.65
CA ALA A 19 7.04 27.32 -16.31
C ALA A 19 6.16 26.06 -16.17
N ALA A 20 6.05 25.30 -17.26
CA ALA A 20 5.60 23.93 -17.19
C ALA A 20 6.61 23.26 -16.25
N SER A 21 6.25 23.12 -14.97
CA SER A 21 6.97 22.26 -14.07
C SER A 21 6.91 20.87 -14.73
N THR A 22 8.01 20.46 -15.34
CA THR A 22 8.21 19.07 -15.68
C THR A 22 8.01 18.34 -14.37
N ALA A 23 6.96 17.54 -14.26
CA ALA A 23 6.73 16.66 -13.14
C ALA A 23 7.86 15.62 -13.16
N GLY A 24 9.05 16.04 -12.75
CA GLY A 24 10.17 15.17 -12.49
C GLY A 24 9.79 14.28 -11.30
N ALA A 25 10.16 13.02 -11.35
CA ALA A 25 10.00 12.14 -10.20
C ALA A 25 10.67 12.80 -8.98
N ALA A 26 10.00 12.73 -7.82
CA ALA A 26 10.56 13.28 -6.60
C ALA A 26 11.94 12.65 -6.31
N PRO A 27 12.90 13.44 -5.78
CA PRO A 27 14.22 12.91 -5.45
C PRO A 27 14.12 11.76 -4.44
N LEU A 28 14.96 10.74 -4.63
CA LEU A 28 15.15 9.65 -3.68
C LEU A 28 15.85 10.21 -2.42
N VAL A 29 15.25 10.02 -1.25
CA VAL A 29 15.78 10.46 0.05
C VAL A 29 16.51 9.33 0.73
N ASP A 30 15.92 8.11 0.74
CA ASP A 30 16.50 6.96 1.41
C ASP A 30 16.14 5.66 0.67
N ARG A 31 16.95 4.64 0.90
CA ARG A 31 16.71 3.27 0.48
C ARG A 31 17.31 2.29 1.46
N PHE A 32 16.63 1.16 1.66
CA PHE A 32 17.14 0.09 2.50
C PHE A 32 16.92 -1.27 1.86
N HIS A 33 17.68 -2.23 2.34
CA HIS A 33 17.51 -3.65 2.07
C HIS A 33 17.61 -4.40 3.39
N ASP A 34 16.54 -5.13 3.75
CA ASP A 34 16.50 -5.96 4.95
C ASP A 34 16.21 -7.41 4.58
N SER A 35 16.86 -8.32 5.30
CA SER A 35 16.58 -9.76 5.21
C SER A 35 16.75 -10.37 6.60
N PHE A 36 15.67 -10.90 7.14
CA PHE A 36 15.70 -11.51 8.47
C PHE A 36 14.70 -12.65 8.60
N SER A 37 14.86 -13.43 9.67
CA SER A 37 13.92 -14.46 10.07
C SER A 37 13.68 -14.34 11.57
N GLU A 38 12.42 -14.49 11.97
CA GLU A 38 11.98 -14.41 13.35
C GLU A 38 11.00 -15.54 13.68
N THR A 39 10.91 -15.93 14.95
CA THR A 39 9.95 -16.92 15.43
C THR A 39 9.43 -16.46 16.77
N PHE A 40 8.10 -16.46 16.94
CA PHE A 40 7.43 -15.99 18.14
C PHE A 40 6.10 -16.71 18.37
N PRO A 41 5.59 -16.78 19.62
CA PRO A 41 4.23 -17.18 19.91
C PRO A 41 3.23 -16.20 19.27
N ASP A 42 2.16 -16.72 18.70
CA ASP A 42 1.17 -15.93 17.99
C ASP A 42 -0.24 -16.52 18.17
N ASN A 43 -1.26 -15.71 17.92
CA ASN A 43 -2.66 -16.15 17.86
C ASN A 43 -3.24 -15.74 16.52
N VAL A 44 -3.45 -16.70 15.62
CA VAL A 44 -4.00 -16.48 14.28
C VAL A 44 -5.43 -17.03 14.25
N CYS A 45 -6.39 -16.15 13.98
CA CYS A 45 -7.82 -16.50 13.92
C CYS A 45 -8.35 -17.20 15.19
N GLY A 46 -7.84 -16.84 16.36
CA GLY A 46 -8.21 -17.46 17.63
C GLY A 46 -7.49 -18.79 17.93
N ILE A 47 -6.57 -19.21 17.08
CA ILE A 47 -5.76 -20.41 17.27
C ILE A 47 -4.39 -20.01 17.79
N ASP A 48 -4.04 -20.47 18.99
CA ASP A 48 -2.71 -20.28 19.57
C ASP A 48 -1.68 -21.16 18.86
N GLY A 49 -0.50 -20.59 18.63
CA GLY A 49 0.55 -21.30 17.92
C GLY A 49 1.88 -20.58 17.90
N THR A 50 2.66 -20.92 16.90
CA THR A 50 3.97 -20.31 16.64
C THR A 50 4.04 -19.85 15.20
N THR A 51 4.39 -18.58 15.02
CA THR A 51 4.69 -17.97 13.73
C THR A 51 6.19 -17.94 13.48
N THR A 52 6.62 -18.40 12.32
CA THR A 52 7.98 -18.20 11.80
C THR A 52 7.90 -17.42 10.51
N ASN A 53 8.47 -16.21 10.50
CA ASN A 53 8.59 -15.34 9.34
C ASN A 53 9.98 -15.46 8.71
N LYS A 54 10.00 -15.42 7.38
CA LYS A 54 11.19 -15.10 6.58
C LYS A 54 10.83 -13.93 5.68
N ILE A 55 11.57 -12.84 5.83
CA ILE A 55 11.27 -11.55 5.20
C ILE A 55 12.47 -11.08 4.41
N VAL A 56 12.22 -10.62 3.17
CA VAL A 56 13.16 -9.83 2.36
C VAL A 56 12.42 -8.58 1.91
N ALA A 57 12.94 -7.43 2.26
CA ALA A 57 12.35 -6.13 1.99
C ALA A 57 13.36 -5.19 1.32
N ASN A 58 12.92 -4.49 0.26
CA ASN A 58 13.67 -3.40 -0.36
C ASN A 58 12.77 -2.17 -0.37
N GLY A 59 13.16 -1.13 0.35
CA GLY A 59 12.40 0.11 0.48
C GLY A 59 13.09 1.29 -0.20
N GLN A 60 12.29 2.23 -0.66
CA GLN A 60 12.70 3.51 -1.22
C GLN A 60 11.75 4.59 -0.72
N GLU A 61 12.30 5.65 -0.15
CA GLU A 61 11.57 6.84 0.27
C GLU A 61 11.93 8.02 -0.61
N PHE A 62 10.92 8.82 -0.98
CA PHE A 62 11.06 9.97 -1.86
C PHE A 62 10.70 11.28 -1.13
N ALA A 63 11.27 12.40 -1.60
CA ALA A 63 11.14 13.71 -0.94
C ALA A 63 9.69 14.24 -0.90
N ASP A 64 8.79 13.71 -1.72
CA ASP A 64 7.36 14.04 -1.70
C ASP A 64 6.54 13.20 -0.69
N GLY A 65 7.20 12.34 0.08
CA GLY A 65 6.55 11.40 1.00
C GLY A 65 6.08 10.09 0.35
N THR A 66 6.33 9.92 -0.95
CA THR A 66 6.08 8.62 -1.61
C THR A 66 7.03 7.57 -1.04
N PHE A 67 6.50 6.38 -0.73
CA PHE A 67 7.27 5.23 -0.29
C PHE A 67 7.00 4.03 -1.18
N LYS A 68 8.04 3.33 -1.61
CA LYS A 68 7.94 2.09 -2.40
C LYS A 68 8.62 0.97 -1.65
N LEU A 69 7.92 -0.17 -1.53
CA LEU A 69 8.42 -1.37 -0.86
C LEU A 69 8.23 -2.58 -1.77
N GLN A 70 9.32 -3.27 -2.09
CA GLN A 70 9.24 -4.63 -2.61
C GLN A 70 9.39 -5.58 -1.44
N LEU A 71 8.32 -6.29 -1.10
CA LEU A 71 8.28 -7.20 0.05
C LEU A 71 8.04 -8.64 -0.41
N ASN A 72 8.90 -9.54 0.08
CA ASN A 72 8.69 -10.97 0.01
C ASN A 72 8.69 -11.53 1.43
N ARG A 73 7.55 -12.05 1.85
CA ARG A 73 7.37 -12.67 3.17
C ARG A 73 6.84 -14.08 3.00
N LYS A 74 7.46 -15.01 3.71
CA LYS A 74 6.97 -16.37 3.90
C LYS A 74 6.76 -16.60 5.38
N THR A 75 5.51 -16.79 5.76
CA THR A 75 5.10 -17.10 7.12
C THR A 75 4.72 -18.56 7.22
N LEU A 76 5.26 -19.28 8.19
CA LEU A 76 4.80 -20.59 8.62
C LEU A 76 4.11 -20.39 9.97
N PHE A 77 2.81 -20.65 10.04
CA PHE A 77 2.09 -20.73 11.31
C PHE A 77 1.81 -22.19 11.65
N THR A 78 2.07 -22.56 12.89
CA THR A 78 1.85 -23.92 13.41
C THR A 78 0.98 -23.87 14.65
N SER A 79 -0.18 -24.53 14.63
CA SER A 79 -1.09 -24.64 15.78
C SER A 79 -0.44 -25.40 16.94
N ALA A 80 -0.47 -24.84 18.14
CA ALA A 80 0.04 -25.48 19.33
C ALA A 80 -0.80 -26.70 19.73
N ALA A 81 -2.09 -26.69 19.44
CA ALA A 81 -3.01 -27.76 19.81
C ALA A 81 -2.89 -29.00 18.93
N THR A 82 -2.72 -28.81 17.60
CA THR A 82 -2.79 -29.91 16.62
C THR A 82 -1.47 -30.22 15.95
N GLY A 83 -0.49 -29.30 16.01
CA GLY A 83 0.77 -29.38 15.25
C GLY A 83 0.60 -29.19 13.75
N LYS A 84 -0.64 -28.97 13.25
CA LYS A 84 -0.88 -28.66 11.84
C LYS A 84 -0.37 -27.26 11.50
N SER A 85 0.00 -27.06 10.26
CA SER A 85 0.59 -25.80 9.82
C SER A 85 -0.03 -25.29 8.52
N VAL A 86 0.01 -23.97 8.34
CA VAL A 86 -0.25 -23.27 7.08
C VAL A 86 0.94 -22.41 6.69
N LEU A 87 1.09 -22.20 5.39
CA LEU A 87 2.06 -21.30 4.81
C LEU A 87 1.33 -20.10 4.22
N ILE A 88 1.73 -18.90 4.62
CA ILE A 88 1.19 -17.63 4.10
C ILE A 88 2.32 -16.92 3.37
N PHE A 89 2.07 -16.52 2.13
CA PHE A 89 3.04 -15.84 1.28
C PHE A 89 2.52 -14.45 0.94
N PHE A 90 3.45 -13.51 0.96
CA PHE A 90 3.28 -12.18 0.41
C PHE A 90 4.46 -11.91 -0.52
N ALA A 91 4.21 -11.58 -1.78
CA ALA A 91 5.23 -11.25 -2.76
C ALA A 91 4.72 -10.13 -3.67
N ALA A 92 4.74 -8.90 -3.17
CA ALA A 92 4.16 -7.76 -3.85
C ALA A 92 5.05 -6.52 -3.75
N GLN A 93 4.85 -5.62 -4.70
CA GLN A 93 5.28 -4.24 -4.60
C GLN A 93 4.15 -3.44 -3.93
N GLN A 94 4.47 -2.78 -2.84
CA GLN A 94 3.63 -1.77 -2.19
C GLN A 94 4.12 -0.39 -2.61
N VAL A 95 3.18 0.50 -2.90
CA VAL A 95 3.45 1.92 -3.09
C VAL A 95 2.49 2.71 -2.22
N ASN A 96 3.04 3.50 -1.30
CA ASN A 96 2.31 4.52 -0.58
C ASN A 96 2.56 5.84 -1.32
N ALA A 97 1.50 6.42 -1.88
CA ALA A 97 1.60 7.74 -2.51
C ALA A 97 1.83 8.84 -1.46
N ALA A 98 2.29 10.00 -1.90
CA ALA A 98 2.31 11.17 -1.04
C ALA A 98 0.91 11.42 -0.46
N PRO A 99 0.80 11.79 0.84
CA PRO A 99 -0.48 12.10 1.45
C PRO A 99 -1.24 13.19 0.70
N ILE A 100 -2.54 13.04 0.56
CA ILE A 100 -3.41 13.97 -0.16
C ILE A 100 -4.19 14.78 0.88
N ASP A 101 -3.95 16.09 0.94
CA ASP A 101 -4.80 17.02 1.69
C ASP A 101 -6.09 17.25 0.89
N ASN A 102 -7.23 16.87 1.46
CA ASN A 102 -8.53 16.98 0.81
C ASN A 102 -9.12 18.40 0.90
N GLY A 103 -8.51 19.32 1.67
CA GLY A 103 -8.93 20.70 1.82
C GLY A 103 -10.18 20.90 2.70
N ASP A 104 -10.70 19.84 3.31
CA ASP A 104 -11.85 19.82 4.21
C ASP A 104 -11.49 19.46 5.66
N GLY A 105 -10.20 19.47 5.99
CA GLY A 105 -9.67 19.06 7.30
C GLY A 105 -9.38 17.57 7.39
N THR A 106 -9.43 16.85 6.27
CA THR A 106 -9.06 15.44 6.22
C THR A 106 -7.83 15.20 5.31
N VAL A 107 -7.14 14.09 5.54
CA VAL A 107 -6.01 13.63 4.73
C VAL A 107 -6.26 12.20 4.28
N THR A 108 -5.95 11.91 3.00
CA THR A 108 -6.06 10.57 2.44
C THR A 108 -4.67 9.98 2.18
N PHE A 109 -4.44 8.78 2.68
CA PHE A 109 -3.27 7.96 2.36
C PHE A 109 -3.67 6.89 1.35
N VAL A 110 -2.98 6.86 0.21
CA VAL A 110 -3.23 5.89 -0.85
C VAL A 110 -2.13 4.84 -0.83
N THR A 111 -2.50 3.60 -0.55
CA THR A 111 -1.60 2.44 -0.59
C THR A 111 -2.04 1.50 -1.70
N THR A 112 -1.12 1.10 -2.55
CA THR A 112 -1.38 0.13 -3.62
C THR A 112 -0.46 -1.06 -3.51
N PHE A 113 -0.98 -2.25 -3.83
CA PHE A 113 -0.23 -3.50 -3.90
C PHE A 113 -0.31 -4.06 -5.31
N LYS A 114 0.81 -4.52 -5.84
CA LYS A 114 0.91 -5.18 -7.15
C LYS A 114 1.70 -6.46 -7.03
N GLY A 115 1.12 -7.59 -7.44
CA GLY A 115 1.75 -8.91 -7.42
C GLY A 115 0.91 -9.96 -6.74
N LEU A 116 1.44 -10.55 -5.66
CA LEU A 116 0.78 -11.54 -4.82
C LEU A 116 0.65 -10.98 -3.39
N PRO A 117 -0.38 -10.15 -3.11
CA PRO A 117 -0.58 -9.60 -1.77
C PRO A 117 -0.88 -10.68 -0.73
N GLU A 118 -1.49 -11.79 -1.13
CA GLU A 118 -1.65 -12.94 -0.23
C GLU A 118 -1.77 -14.27 -0.99
N MET A 119 -1.20 -15.33 -0.42
CA MET A 119 -1.50 -16.71 -0.79
C MET A 119 -1.37 -17.60 0.44
N ILE A 120 -2.44 -18.32 0.77
CA ILE A 120 -2.48 -19.30 1.86
C ILE A 120 -2.45 -20.70 1.27
N LYS A 121 -1.55 -21.56 1.75
CA LYS A 121 -1.48 -22.96 1.33
C LYS A 121 -1.07 -23.90 2.46
N LEU A 122 -1.38 -25.17 2.29
CA LEU A 122 -0.89 -26.23 3.15
C LEU A 122 0.59 -26.55 2.84
N PRO A 123 1.32 -27.20 3.77
CA PRO A 123 2.70 -27.65 3.55
C PRO A 123 2.85 -28.60 2.35
N ASN A 124 1.81 -29.39 2.02
CA ASN A 124 1.78 -30.27 0.86
C ASN A 124 1.60 -29.53 -0.49
N GLY A 125 1.48 -28.19 -0.46
CA GLY A 125 1.37 -27.34 -1.65
C GLY A 125 -0.06 -27.01 -2.08
N ARG A 126 -1.13 -27.61 -1.46
CA ARG A 126 -2.51 -27.26 -1.79
C ARG A 126 -2.80 -25.81 -1.43
N VAL A 127 -3.18 -24.99 -2.41
CA VAL A 127 -3.60 -23.60 -2.21
C VAL A 127 -5.01 -23.58 -1.62
N LEU A 128 -5.20 -22.79 -0.57
CA LEU A 128 -6.48 -22.56 0.11
C LEU A 128 -7.11 -21.24 -0.33
N SER A 129 -6.31 -20.17 -0.44
CA SER A 129 -6.71 -18.87 -0.96
C SER A 129 -5.54 -18.20 -1.65
N ARG A 130 -5.83 -17.31 -2.60
CA ARG A 130 -4.82 -16.53 -3.31
C ARG A 130 -5.40 -15.24 -3.84
N ASP A 131 -4.87 -14.13 -3.35
CA ASP A 131 -5.07 -12.79 -3.88
C ASP A 131 -3.90 -12.46 -4.82
N VAL A 132 -4.21 -12.01 -6.02
CA VAL A 132 -3.18 -11.69 -7.02
C VAL A 132 -3.66 -10.59 -7.96
N GLY A 133 -2.75 -9.69 -8.30
CA GLY A 133 -3.05 -8.61 -9.23
C GLY A 133 -2.66 -7.25 -8.69
N PHE A 134 -3.59 -6.33 -8.73
CA PHE A 134 -3.44 -4.96 -8.26
C PHE A 134 -4.64 -4.60 -7.39
N ILE A 135 -4.39 -4.11 -6.19
CA ILE A 135 -5.42 -3.60 -5.28
C ILE A 135 -4.93 -2.31 -4.62
N GLY A 136 -5.80 -1.33 -4.48
CA GLY A 136 -5.53 -0.06 -3.82
C GLY A 136 -6.47 0.19 -2.65
N PHE A 137 -5.95 0.82 -1.61
CA PHE A 137 -6.67 1.26 -0.42
C PHE A 137 -6.50 2.77 -0.28
N ASN A 138 -7.59 3.46 -0.01
CA ASN A 138 -7.60 4.88 0.29
C ASN A 138 -8.11 5.05 1.73
N ASP A 139 -7.17 5.29 2.66
CA ASP A 139 -7.46 5.48 4.07
C ASP A 139 -7.58 6.97 4.38
N THR A 140 -8.74 7.40 4.89
CA THR A 140 -8.99 8.80 5.23
C THR A 140 -8.92 9.01 6.73
N PHE A 141 -8.24 10.06 7.14
CA PHE A 141 -8.03 10.45 8.53
C PHE A 141 -8.41 11.92 8.75
N ASP A 142 -8.82 12.27 9.97
CA ASP A 142 -8.89 13.66 10.41
C ASP A 142 -7.47 14.24 10.51
N ALA A 143 -7.22 15.34 9.82
CA ALA A 143 -5.89 15.94 9.76
C ALA A 143 -5.42 16.55 11.09
N THR A 144 -6.34 16.83 12.02
CA THR A 144 -6.04 17.46 13.32
C THR A 144 -5.84 16.43 14.42
N THR A 145 -6.73 15.42 14.50
CA THR A 145 -6.72 14.42 15.57
C THR A 145 -5.97 13.16 15.19
N GLY A 146 -5.83 12.87 13.88
CA GLY A 146 -5.29 11.62 13.36
C GLY A 146 -6.29 10.45 13.44
N ASP A 147 -7.56 10.72 13.75
CA ASP A 147 -8.57 9.67 13.83
C ASP A 147 -8.88 9.09 12.45
N PHE A 148 -8.96 7.75 12.36
CA PHE A 148 -9.38 7.05 11.15
C PHE A 148 -10.86 7.29 10.88
N LEU A 149 -11.19 7.76 9.68
CA LEU A 149 -12.56 8.10 9.26
C LEU A 149 -13.18 7.07 8.32
N GLY A 150 -12.37 6.33 7.60
CA GLY A 150 -12.84 5.29 6.69
C GLY A 150 -11.83 4.86 5.65
N GLU A 151 -12.11 3.70 5.04
CA GLU A 151 -11.34 3.11 3.95
C GLU A 151 -12.23 2.88 2.74
N THR A 152 -11.66 3.05 1.55
CA THR A 152 -12.25 2.59 0.29
C THR A 152 -11.23 1.80 -0.51
N ILE A 153 -11.68 0.70 -1.15
CA ILE A 153 -10.86 -0.11 -2.04
C ILE A 153 -11.05 0.44 -3.47
N SER A 154 -9.96 0.87 -4.11
CA SER A 154 -9.97 1.38 -5.48
C SER A 154 -8.56 1.84 -5.91
N PRO A 155 -8.08 1.54 -7.10
CA PRO A 155 -8.63 0.58 -8.06
C PRO A 155 -8.28 -0.88 -7.71
N GLU A 156 -8.96 -1.82 -8.39
CA GLU A 156 -8.74 -3.25 -8.22
C GLU A 156 -8.67 -3.94 -9.59
N ASN A 157 -7.75 -4.89 -9.74
CA ASN A 157 -7.60 -5.71 -10.95
C ASN A 157 -6.95 -7.05 -10.61
N GLY A 158 -7.63 -8.13 -10.91
CA GLY A 158 -7.28 -9.50 -10.58
C GLY A 158 -8.20 -10.08 -9.51
N PRO A 159 -8.05 -11.37 -9.18
CA PRO A 159 -8.85 -11.99 -8.14
C PRO A 159 -8.35 -11.59 -6.75
N HIS A 160 -9.23 -11.04 -5.94
CA HIS A 160 -8.99 -10.67 -4.54
C HIS A 160 -10.07 -11.27 -3.62
N PRO A 161 -10.17 -12.61 -3.54
CA PRO A 161 -11.25 -13.28 -2.82
C PRO A 161 -11.32 -12.93 -1.33
N ASP A 162 -10.20 -12.57 -0.68
CA ASP A 162 -10.24 -12.13 0.72
C ASP A 162 -10.81 -10.71 0.83
N ALA A 163 -10.42 -9.77 -0.01
CA ALA A 163 -11.00 -8.43 -0.06
C ALA A 163 -12.50 -8.48 -0.44
N ASP A 164 -12.87 -9.30 -1.42
CA ASP A 164 -14.27 -9.53 -1.86
C ASP A 164 -15.15 -10.08 -0.73
N SER A 165 -14.57 -10.83 0.21
CA SER A 165 -15.26 -11.38 1.39
C SER A 165 -15.36 -10.40 2.56
N GLY A 166 -14.83 -9.17 2.43
CA GLY A 166 -14.67 -8.23 3.53
C GLY A 166 -13.59 -8.69 4.53
N PHE A 167 -12.54 -9.35 4.04
CA PHE A 167 -11.40 -9.89 4.82
C PHE A 167 -11.76 -10.99 5.82
N THR A 168 -12.85 -11.72 5.57
CA THR A 168 -13.22 -12.88 6.41
C THR A 168 -12.62 -14.19 5.92
N LEU A 169 -12.33 -14.30 4.61
CA LEU A 169 -11.87 -15.53 3.98
C LEU A 169 -10.55 -16.03 4.59
N PHE A 170 -9.69 -15.13 5.01
CA PHE A 170 -8.42 -15.47 5.67
C PHE A 170 -8.64 -16.45 6.83
N CYS A 171 -9.50 -16.11 7.78
CA CYS A 171 -9.81 -16.99 8.90
C CYS A 171 -10.68 -18.19 8.50
N ASP A 172 -11.59 -18.03 7.56
CA ASP A 172 -12.48 -19.10 7.10
C ASP A 172 -11.71 -20.27 6.47
N VAL A 173 -10.53 -20.02 5.87
CA VAL A 173 -9.69 -21.09 5.31
C VAL A 173 -8.64 -21.61 6.29
N ILE A 174 -8.14 -20.76 7.21
CA ILE A 174 -7.10 -21.15 8.17
C ILE A 174 -7.66 -22.03 9.29
N VAL A 175 -8.80 -21.64 9.88
CA VAL A 175 -9.38 -22.36 11.03
C VAL A 175 -9.64 -23.84 10.69
N PRO A 176 -10.33 -24.22 9.60
CA PRO A 176 -10.52 -25.63 9.26
C PRO A 176 -9.23 -26.36 8.90
N ALA A 177 -8.23 -25.65 8.38
CA ALA A 177 -6.96 -26.25 7.98
C ALA A 177 -6.09 -26.64 9.19
N LEU A 178 -6.27 -25.96 10.33
CA LEU A 178 -5.49 -26.13 11.54
C LEU A 178 -6.21 -26.93 12.66
N SER A 179 -7.54 -27.13 12.50
CA SER A 179 -8.38 -27.91 13.43
C SER A 179 -8.17 -29.43 13.35
#